data_fb71b354b943b7b57a0250612f4d0cfe
#
_entry.id   fb71b354b943b7b57a0250612f4d0cfe
#
_cell.length_a   1.000
_cell.length_b   1.000
_cell.length_c   1.000
_cell.angle_alpha   90.00
_cell.angle_beta   90.00
_cell.angle_gamma   90.00
#
_symmetry.space_group_name_H-M   'P 1'
#
loop_
_entity.id
_entity.type
_entity.pdbx_description
1 polymer ?
#
loop_
_entity_poly.entity_id
_entity_poly.type
_entity_poly.pdbx_seq_one_letter_code
_entity_poly.pdbx_strand_id
1 'polypeptide(L)'
;GWQLSVTDASEGAVGGYKEIDFAVSGQNVYGVLKYESGVHRVQRVPVTESNGRMQTSAATVAVLPEADKFEVNINEGDIKWDTFRSSGAGGQNVNKVESGVRLRYPWKNPNTGEVEEILIECTETRDQPKNKERALSRLYTFIHDREHQKYIDDIASRRKSLVSTGDRSAKIRTYNFPQGRVTDHRIGFTTHDLQGFLNGNIQPMIDALTVAENAEKLKESEL
;
A
#
# COMPACT_ATOMS: atom_id res chain seq x y z
N GLY A 1 22.09 10.23 1.32
CA GLY A 1 22.10 9.29 2.45
C GLY A 1 20.89 8.34 2.47
N TRP A 2 20.09 8.23 1.39
CA TRP A 2 19.00 7.26 1.31
C TRP A 2 19.50 5.89 0.84
N GLN A 3 18.83 4.83 1.29
CA GLN A 3 19.06 3.47 0.84
C GLN A 3 17.93 3.07 -0.10
N LEU A 4 18.29 2.39 -1.20
CA LEU A 4 17.35 1.89 -2.20
C LEU A 4 17.48 0.38 -2.31
N SER A 5 16.34 -0.31 -2.29
CA SER A 5 16.25 -1.76 -2.49
C SER A 5 15.18 -2.06 -3.53
N VAL A 6 15.57 -2.67 -4.63
CA VAL A 6 14.64 -3.11 -5.68
C VAL A 6 13.91 -4.36 -5.18
N THR A 7 12.58 -4.32 -5.16
CA THR A 7 11.72 -5.43 -4.71
C THR A 7 11.24 -6.29 -5.86
N ASP A 8 10.87 -5.65 -6.98
CA ASP A 8 10.47 -6.36 -8.20
C ASP A 8 10.81 -5.52 -9.42
N ALA A 9 11.12 -6.19 -10.54
CA ALA A 9 11.43 -5.52 -11.78
C ALA A 9 11.04 -6.40 -12.98
N SER A 10 10.27 -5.84 -13.89
CA SER A 10 9.91 -6.45 -15.17
C SER A 10 10.58 -5.69 -16.31
N GLU A 11 11.47 -6.36 -17.03
CA GLU A 11 12.21 -5.74 -18.12
C GLU A 11 11.34 -5.56 -19.38
N GLY A 12 11.61 -4.48 -20.11
CA GLY A 12 10.98 -4.20 -21.40
C GLY A 12 11.67 -4.93 -22.55
N ALA A 13 10.92 -5.25 -23.61
CA ALA A 13 11.43 -5.99 -24.78
C ALA A 13 12.56 -5.27 -25.55
N VAL A 14 12.72 -3.96 -25.39
CA VAL A 14 13.70 -3.10 -26.10
C VAL A 14 14.71 -2.48 -25.12
N GLY A 15 14.85 -3.06 -23.94
CA GLY A 15 15.61 -2.51 -22.83
C GLY A 15 14.78 -1.59 -21.94
N GLY A 16 15.30 -1.27 -20.75
CA GLY A 16 14.58 -0.54 -19.72
C GLY A 16 13.57 -1.42 -18.98
N TYR A 17 12.67 -0.81 -18.23
CA TYR A 17 11.68 -1.51 -17.43
C TYR A 17 10.27 -1.25 -17.92
N LYS A 18 9.47 -2.30 -17.91
CA LYS A 18 8.02 -2.20 -18.07
C LYS A 18 7.37 -1.77 -16.75
N GLU A 19 7.84 -2.35 -15.66
CA GLU A 19 7.47 -2.03 -14.29
C GLU A 19 8.68 -2.25 -13.39
N ILE A 20 8.85 -1.39 -12.41
CA ILE A 20 9.88 -1.54 -11.38
C ILE A 20 9.31 -1.05 -10.04
N ASP A 21 9.42 -1.91 -9.04
CA ASP A 21 9.05 -1.62 -7.65
C ASP A 21 10.31 -1.60 -6.79
N PHE A 22 10.47 -0.56 -6.00
CA PHE A 22 11.60 -0.43 -5.10
C PHE A 22 11.23 0.31 -3.81
N ALA A 23 11.86 -0.09 -2.72
CA ALA A 23 11.76 0.56 -1.44
C ALA A 23 12.89 1.57 -1.26
N VAL A 24 12.57 2.74 -0.75
CA VAL A 24 13.54 3.77 -0.41
C VAL A 24 13.41 4.09 1.07
N SER A 25 14.51 3.97 1.81
CA SER A 25 14.56 4.26 3.24
C SER A 25 15.55 5.39 3.54
N GLY A 26 15.22 6.21 4.52
CA GLY A 26 16.01 7.34 4.94
C GLY A 26 15.17 8.46 5.54
N GLN A 27 15.83 9.55 5.91
CA GLN A 27 15.14 10.67 6.53
C GLN A 27 14.31 11.44 5.50
N ASN A 28 13.03 11.68 5.82
CA ASN A 28 12.07 12.47 5.03
C ASN A 28 11.88 12.01 3.56
N VAL A 29 12.07 10.73 3.30
CA VAL A 29 11.97 10.17 1.93
C VAL A 29 10.58 10.41 1.36
N TYR A 30 9.53 10.06 2.10
CA TYR A 30 8.15 10.25 1.64
C TYR A 30 7.79 11.72 1.43
N GLY A 31 8.25 12.61 2.33
CA GLY A 31 8.02 14.05 2.22
C GLY A 31 8.56 14.65 0.91
N VAL A 32 9.64 14.11 0.40
CA VAL A 32 10.25 14.53 -0.88
C VAL A 32 9.64 13.78 -2.07
N LEU A 33 9.56 12.45 -2.01
CA LEU A 33 9.14 11.64 -3.15
C LEU A 33 7.64 11.67 -3.43
N LYS A 34 6.79 12.06 -2.46
CA LYS A 34 5.33 12.19 -2.67
C LYS A 34 4.96 13.04 -3.90
N TYR A 35 5.80 14.04 -4.23
CA TYR A 35 5.58 14.91 -5.37
C TYR A 35 5.82 14.25 -6.74
N GLU A 36 6.46 13.07 -6.74
CA GLU A 36 6.68 12.28 -7.95
C GLU A 36 5.48 11.39 -8.32
N SER A 37 4.51 11.23 -7.40
CA SER A 37 3.31 10.44 -7.68
C SER A 37 2.43 11.08 -8.74
N GLY A 38 2.09 10.32 -9.77
CA GLY A 38 1.20 10.74 -10.84
C GLY A 38 1.65 10.27 -12.22
N VAL A 39 1.11 10.91 -13.26
CA VAL A 39 1.40 10.58 -14.66
C VAL A 39 2.47 11.52 -15.22
N HIS A 40 3.57 10.94 -15.67
CA HIS A 40 4.68 11.63 -16.31
C HIS A 40 4.63 11.44 -17.82
N ARG A 41 4.49 12.52 -18.55
CA ARG A 41 4.45 12.51 -20.01
C ARG A 41 5.83 12.72 -20.60
N VAL A 42 6.23 11.82 -21.50
CA VAL A 42 7.53 11.88 -22.17
C VAL A 42 7.33 12.13 -23.67
N GLN A 43 7.97 13.17 -24.18
CA GLN A 43 8.00 13.53 -25.60
C GLN A 43 9.43 13.35 -26.12
N ARG A 44 9.64 12.33 -26.92
CA ARG A 44 10.95 12.02 -27.52
C ARG A 44 10.78 11.34 -28.88
N VAL A 45 11.85 11.33 -29.66
CA VAL A 45 11.95 10.46 -30.83
C VAL A 45 12.46 9.10 -30.34
N PRO A 46 11.66 8.02 -30.41
CA PRO A 46 12.10 6.68 -29.97
C PRO A 46 13.28 6.17 -30.80
N VAL A 47 14.10 5.31 -30.22
CA VAL A 47 15.22 4.65 -30.95
C VAL A 47 14.71 3.78 -32.10
N THR A 48 13.48 3.28 -31.98
CA THR A 48 12.81 2.45 -33.00
C THR A 48 12.16 3.25 -34.15
N GLU A 49 12.16 4.59 -34.05
CA GLU A 49 11.54 5.45 -35.05
C GLU A 49 12.54 5.83 -36.15
N SER A 50 12.28 5.34 -37.37
CA SER A 50 13.16 5.59 -38.52
C SER A 50 12.96 6.95 -39.19
N ASN A 51 11.77 7.56 -39.02
CA ASN A 51 11.39 8.81 -39.70
C ASN A 51 11.59 10.05 -38.85
N GLY A 52 12.21 9.94 -37.67
CA GLY A 52 12.45 11.07 -36.75
C GLY A 52 11.20 11.68 -36.15
N ARG A 53 10.06 10.99 -36.14
CA ARG A 53 8.81 11.49 -35.59
C ARG A 53 8.84 11.48 -34.07
N MET A 54 8.51 12.63 -33.49
CA MET A 54 8.32 12.73 -32.04
C MET A 54 7.09 11.93 -31.62
N GLN A 55 7.26 11.04 -30.65
CA GLN A 55 6.18 10.28 -30.04
C GLN A 55 5.98 10.71 -28.59
N THR A 56 4.76 10.56 -28.12
CA THR A 56 4.39 10.87 -26.74
C THR A 56 4.05 9.57 -26.02
N SER A 57 4.76 9.29 -24.93
CA SER A 57 4.50 8.19 -24.02
C SER A 57 4.19 8.70 -22.62
N ALA A 58 3.63 7.85 -21.79
CA ALA A 58 3.38 8.15 -20.39
C ALA A 58 3.98 7.05 -19.50
N ALA A 59 4.55 7.47 -18.38
CA ALA A 59 4.94 6.60 -17.28
C ALA A 59 4.16 7.02 -16.04
N THR A 60 3.70 6.06 -15.27
CA THR A 60 2.97 6.31 -14.01
C THR A 60 3.86 5.99 -12.83
N VAL A 61 3.85 6.86 -11.84
CA VAL A 61 4.60 6.70 -10.60
C VAL A 61 3.61 6.70 -9.43
N ALA A 62 3.72 5.72 -8.54
CA ALA A 62 2.99 5.67 -7.29
C ALA A 62 3.98 5.64 -6.13
N VAL A 63 3.98 6.67 -5.31
CA VAL A 63 4.77 6.74 -4.08
C VAL A 63 3.83 6.53 -2.91
N LEU A 64 4.08 5.48 -2.15
CA LEU A 64 3.28 5.08 -1.01
C LEU A 64 4.18 5.00 0.23
N PRO A 65 3.73 5.48 1.39
CA PRO A 65 4.47 5.24 2.63
C PRO A 65 4.39 3.75 2.96
N GLU A 66 5.50 3.16 3.37
CA GLU A 66 5.49 1.84 3.97
C GLU A 66 4.80 1.94 5.33
N ALA A 67 3.79 1.11 5.56
CA ALA A 67 3.14 1.08 6.85
C ALA A 67 3.97 0.28 7.86
N ASP A 68 3.96 0.75 9.10
CA ASP A 68 4.48 0.00 10.22
C ASP A 68 3.74 -1.35 10.33
N LYS A 69 4.46 -2.37 10.84
CA LYS A 69 3.83 -3.66 11.13
C LYS A 69 2.66 -3.42 12.07
N PHE A 70 1.45 -3.78 11.63
CA PHE A 70 0.29 -3.69 12.52
C PHE A 70 0.33 -4.82 13.55
N GLU A 71 0.07 -4.47 14.80
CA GLU A 71 -0.09 -5.42 15.89
C GLU A 71 -1.59 -5.66 16.10
N VAL A 72 -1.97 -6.93 16.09
CA VAL A 72 -3.34 -7.33 16.44
C VAL A 72 -3.50 -7.21 17.93
N ASN A 73 -4.34 -6.29 18.37
CA ASN A 73 -4.63 -6.10 19.78
C ASN A 73 -6.00 -6.71 20.12
N ILE A 74 -5.97 -7.86 20.80
CA ILE A 74 -7.17 -8.56 21.26
C ILE A 74 -7.29 -8.34 22.77
N ASN A 75 -8.41 -7.77 23.20
CA ASN A 75 -8.73 -7.70 24.60
C ASN A 75 -9.33 -9.06 25.06
N GLU A 76 -8.51 -9.88 25.70
CA GLU A 76 -8.95 -11.20 26.18
C GLU A 76 -10.12 -11.15 27.17
N GLY A 77 -10.33 -10.00 27.84
CA GLY A 77 -11.46 -9.78 28.72
C GLY A 77 -12.83 -9.77 28.03
N ASP A 78 -12.86 -9.49 26.73
CA ASP A 78 -14.08 -9.46 25.92
C ASP A 78 -14.43 -10.85 25.33
N ILE A 79 -13.52 -11.82 25.49
CA ILE A 79 -13.73 -13.18 25.01
C ILE A 79 -14.72 -13.92 25.91
N LYS A 80 -15.81 -14.38 25.34
CA LYS A 80 -16.75 -15.27 26.01
C LYS A 80 -16.42 -16.72 25.65
N TRP A 81 -16.28 -17.53 26.69
CA TRP A 81 -15.95 -18.93 26.56
C TRP A 81 -17.15 -19.82 26.92
N ASP A 82 -17.52 -20.71 26.01
CA ASP A 82 -18.49 -21.76 26.26
C ASP A 82 -17.78 -23.11 26.13
N THR A 83 -18.09 -24.05 27.01
CA THR A 83 -17.63 -25.43 26.91
C THR A 83 -18.78 -26.34 26.51
N PHE A 84 -18.49 -27.31 25.69
CA PHE A 84 -19.47 -28.28 25.24
C PHE A 84 -18.86 -29.68 25.08
N ARG A 85 -19.73 -30.67 25.01
CA ARG A 85 -19.30 -32.04 24.78
C ARG A 85 -18.99 -32.23 23.29
N SER A 86 -17.76 -32.65 23.00
CA SER A 86 -17.40 -32.99 21.62
C SER A 86 -18.13 -34.28 21.20
N SER A 87 -18.87 -34.21 20.12
CA SER A 87 -19.50 -35.40 19.51
C SER A 87 -18.49 -36.09 18.60
N GLY A 88 -18.20 -37.36 18.82
CA GLY A 88 -17.30 -38.18 17.99
C GLY A 88 -17.34 -39.65 18.37
N ALA A 89 -16.90 -40.55 17.48
CA ALA A 89 -16.74 -41.97 17.72
C ALA A 89 -15.63 -42.20 18.75
N GLY A 90 -15.97 -42.39 20.00
CA GLY A 90 -15.02 -42.64 21.07
C GLY A 90 -15.74 -43.13 22.32
N GLY A 91 -15.09 -44.01 23.09
CA GLY A 91 -15.63 -44.74 24.23
C GLY A 91 -16.30 -43.88 25.33
N GLN A 92 -16.77 -44.51 26.43
CA GLN A 92 -17.64 -43.92 27.47
C GLN A 92 -17.22 -42.55 28.04
N ASN A 93 -15.96 -42.11 27.89
CA ASN A 93 -15.48 -40.82 28.39
C ASN A 93 -15.82 -39.63 27.46
N VAL A 94 -16.04 -39.82 26.15
CA VAL A 94 -16.35 -38.73 25.19
C VAL A 94 -17.67 -38.06 25.51
N ASN A 95 -18.63 -38.83 26.05
CA ASN A 95 -19.95 -38.34 26.42
C ASN A 95 -20.05 -37.73 27.82
N LYS A 96 -18.96 -37.79 28.62
CA LYS A 96 -18.95 -37.34 30.03
C LYS A 96 -18.10 -36.09 30.24
N VAL A 97 -17.12 -35.80 29.35
CA VAL A 97 -16.17 -34.69 29.54
C VAL A 97 -16.44 -33.59 28.48
N GLU A 98 -16.63 -32.37 28.94
CA GLU A 98 -16.76 -31.20 28.11
C GLU A 98 -15.38 -30.70 27.66
N SER A 99 -14.80 -31.36 26.67
CA SER A 99 -13.49 -30.98 26.10
C SER A 99 -13.60 -29.97 24.95
N GLY A 100 -14.74 -29.86 24.31
CA GLY A 100 -14.98 -28.88 23.26
C GLY A 100 -15.07 -27.47 23.82
N VAL A 101 -14.46 -26.53 23.12
CA VAL A 101 -14.43 -25.11 23.50
C VAL A 101 -14.98 -24.28 22.35
N ARG A 102 -15.85 -23.35 22.69
CA ARG A 102 -16.38 -22.34 21.79
C ARG A 102 -15.97 -20.97 22.33
N LEU A 103 -15.33 -20.19 21.48
CA LEU A 103 -14.92 -18.82 21.75
C LEU A 103 -15.84 -17.89 20.96
N ARG A 104 -16.35 -16.83 21.62
CA ARG A 104 -17.05 -15.71 20.98
C ARG A 104 -16.33 -14.43 21.31
N TYR A 105 -16.05 -13.66 20.29
CA TYR A 105 -15.35 -12.37 20.42
C TYR A 105 -16.08 -11.30 19.61
N PRO A 106 -16.47 -10.16 20.24
CA PRO A 106 -17.05 -9.03 19.53
C PRO A 106 -15.92 -8.26 18.82
N TRP A 107 -15.85 -8.43 17.52
CA TRP A 107 -14.86 -7.74 16.71
C TRP A 107 -15.51 -6.60 15.95
N LYS A 108 -14.94 -5.40 16.10
CA LYS A 108 -15.38 -4.23 15.33
C LYS A 108 -14.75 -4.28 13.95
N ASN A 109 -15.58 -4.51 12.93
CA ASN A 109 -15.14 -4.53 11.54
C ASN A 109 -14.56 -3.14 11.15
N PRO A 110 -13.28 -3.06 10.79
CA PRO A 110 -12.66 -1.78 10.48
C PRO A 110 -13.16 -1.15 9.16
N ASN A 111 -13.87 -1.90 8.32
CA ASN A 111 -14.41 -1.40 7.05
C ASN A 111 -15.82 -0.84 7.21
N THR A 112 -16.70 -1.55 7.94
CA THR A 112 -18.10 -1.16 8.13
C THR A 112 -18.34 -0.39 9.42
N GLY A 113 -17.44 -0.51 10.41
CA GLY A 113 -17.60 0.02 11.76
C GLY A 113 -18.60 -0.78 12.61
N GLU A 114 -19.22 -1.81 12.05
CA GLU A 114 -20.16 -2.68 12.73
C GLU A 114 -19.44 -3.70 13.61
N VAL A 115 -20.09 -4.12 14.69
CA VAL A 115 -19.57 -5.17 15.57
C VAL A 115 -20.08 -6.52 15.09
N GLU A 116 -19.16 -7.35 14.63
CA GLU A 116 -19.42 -8.74 14.23
C GLU A 116 -19.01 -9.68 15.38
N GLU A 117 -19.83 -10.66 15.68
CA GLU A 117 -19.46 -11.71 16.64
C GLU A 117 -18.68 -12.82 15.92
N ILE A 118 -17.38 -12.92 16.22
CA ILE A 118 -16.54 -14.01 15.72
C ILE A 118 -16.76 -15.22 16.62
N LEU A 119 -17.13 -16.35 16.00
CA LEU A 119 -17.34 -17.64 16.66
C LEU A 119 -16.26 -18.63 16.21
N ILE A 120 -15.51 -19.18 17.16
CA ILE A 120 -14.49 -20.18 16.88
C ILE A 120 -14.72 -21.40 17.79
N GLU A 121 -14.84 -22.56 17.16
CA GLU A 121 -14.96 -23.83 17.88
C GLU A 121 -13.66 -24.66 17.75
N CYS A 122 -13.26 -25.29 18.84
CA CYS A 122 -12.11 -26.19 18.85
C CYS A 122 -12.43 -27.46 19.64
N THR A 123 -12.34 -28.61 18.94
CA THR A 123 -12.61 -29.96 19.47
C THR A 123 -11.48 -30.93 19.17
N GLU A 124 -10.30 -30.43 18.77
CA GLU A 124 -9.20 -31.24 18.22
C GLU A 124 -8.55 -32.14 19.24
N THR A 125 -8.56 -31.72 20.49
CA THR A 125 -7.95 -32.49 21.56
C THR A 125 -8.97 -32.86 22.64
N ARG A 126 -8.62 -33.86 23.46
CA ARG A 126 -9.40 -34.23 24.67
C ARG A 126 -9.11 -33.33 25.86
N ASP A 127 -8.17 -32.39 25.70
CA ASP A 127 -7.68 -31.47 26.72
C ASP A 127 -8.31 -30.08 26.48
N GLN A 128 -9.20 -29.66 27.39
CA GLN A 128 -9.90 -28.39 27.31
C GLN A 128 -8.96 -27.18 27.31
N PRO A 129 -7.90 -27.09 28.17
CA PRO A 129 -6.93 -26.01 28.13
C PRO A 129 -6.24 -25.86 26.76
N LYS A 130 -5.83 -26.98 26.15
CA LYS A 130 -5.20 -26.99 24.81
C LYS A 130 -6.16 -26.53 23.73
N ASN A 131 -7.44 -26.91 23.83
CA ASN A 131 -8.45 -26.44 22.90
C ASN A 131 -8.70 -24.92 23.04
N LYS A 132 -8.64 -24.38 24.26
CA LYS A 132 -8.70 -22.92 24.50
C LYS A 132 -7.53 -22.19 23.85
N GLU A 133 -6.32 -22.65 24.06
CA GLU A 133 -5.10 -22.08 23.47
C GLU A 133 -5.17 -22.07 21.93
N ARG A 134 -5.61 -23.20 21.35
CA ARG A 134 -5.78 -23.29 19.89
C ARG A 134 -6.88 -22.38 19.36
N ALA A 135 -8.01 -22.27 20.07
CA ALA A 135 -9.09 -21.36 19.70
C ALA A 135 -8.61 -19.89 19.73
N LEU A 136 -7.83 -19.53 20.74
CA LEU A 136 -7.23 -18.20 20.85
C LEU A 136 -6.25 -17.93 19.71
N SER A 137 -5.35 -18.86 19.41
CA SER A 137 -4.42 -18.75 18.27
C SER A 137 -5.14 -18.58 16.95
N ARG A 138 -6.27 -19.29 16.73
CA ARG A 138 -7.11 -19.13 15.55
C ARG A 138 -7.76 -17.74 15.48
N LEU A 139 -8.21 -17.20 16.63
CA LEU A 139 -8.76 -15.85 16.69
C LEU A 139 -7.71 -14.81 16.27
N TYR A 140 -6.49 -14.91 16.79
CA TYR A 140 -5.39 -14.03 16.39
C TYR A 140 -5.10 -14.11 14.89
N THR A 141 -5.00 -15.31 14.35
CA THR A 141 -4.79 -15.50 12.90
C THR A 141 -5.94 -14.90 12.08
N PHE A 142 -7.18 -15.17 12.49
CA PHE A 142 -8.35 -14.67 11.76
C PHE A 142 -8.42 -13.14 11.71
N ILE A 143 -8.16 -12.47 12.85
CA ILE A 143 -8.16 -11.00 12.91
C ILE A 143 -6.97 -10.44 12.13
N HIS A 144 -5.78 -11.04 12.28
CA HIS A 144 -4.59 -10.66 11.54
C HIS A 144 -4.83 -10.70 10.03
N ASP A 145 -5.40 -11.78 9.51
CA ASP A 145 -5.68 -11.94 8.09
C ASP A 145 -6.69 -10.90 7.58
N ARG A 146 -7.72 -10.59 8.39
CA ARG A 146 -8.71 -9.56 8.06
C ARG A 146 -8.11 -8.15 8.02
N GLU A 147 -7.28 -7.80 8.98
CA GLU A 147 -6.60 -6.50 9.02
C GLU A 147 -5.53 -6.38 7.94
N HIS A 148 -4.81 -7.46 7.66
CA HIS A 148 -3.86 -7.52 6.56
C HIS A 148 -4.54 -7.35 5.20
N GLN A 149 -5.69 -8.00 4.99
CA GLN A 149 -6.45 -7.84 3.76
C GLN A 149 -6.92 -6.40 3.57
N LYS A 150 -7.43 -5.76 4.63
CA LYS A 150 -7.78 -4.33 4.60
C LYS A 150 -6.59 -3.47 4.21
N TYR A 151 -5.43 -3.72 4.80
CA TYR A 151 -4.22 -2.98 4.48
C TYR A 151 -3.84 -3.10 3.00
N ILE A 152 -3.91 -4.31 2.44
CA ILE A 152 -3.67 -4.55 1.01
C ILE A 152 -4.69 -3.78 0.15
N ASP A 153 -5.98 -3.83 0.50
CA ASP A 153 -7.05 -3.15 -0.24
C ASP A 153 -6.90 -1.62 -0.18
N ASP A 154 -6.47 -1.06 0.95
CA ASP A 154 -6.19 0.36 1.12
C ASP A 154 -5.00 0.80 0.25
N ILE A 155 -3.93 0.01 0.20
CA ILE A 155 -2.78 0.26 -0.68
C ILE A 155 -3.22 0.20 -2.15
N ALA A 156 -3.96 -0.83 -2.54
CA ALA A 156 -4.44 -0.99 -3.90
C ALA A 156 -5.33 0.19 -4.32
N SER A 157 -6.21 0.65 -3.43
CA SER A 157 -7.08 1.81 -3.66
C SER A 157 -6.29 3.10 -3.80
N ARG A 158 -5.31 3.34 -2.93
CA ARG A 158 -4.39 4.50 -3.02
C ARG A 158 -3.57 4.45 -4.30
N ARG A 159 -2.97 3.29 -4.63
CA ARG A 159 -2.25 3.10 -5.89
C ARG A 159 -3.16 3.41 -7.09
N LYS A 160 -4.40 2.90 -7.08
CA LYS A 160 -5.38 3.15 -8.14
C LYS A 160 -5.74 4.63 -8.27
N SER A 161 -5.88 5.37 -7.17
CA SER A 161 -6.17 6.82 -7.22
C SER A 161 -4.99 7.63 -7.77
N LEU A 162 -3.75 7.27 -7.43
CA LEU A 162 -2.54 7.95 -7.90
C LEU A 162 -2.25 7.68 -9.39
N VAL A 163 -2.64 6.50 -9.89
CA VAL A 163 -2.39 6.02 -11.26
C VAL A 163 -3.63 6.15 -12.14
N SER A 164 -4.73 6.64 -11.58
CA SER A 164 -6.15 6.42 -11.91
C SER A 164 -6.54 6.42 -13.38
N THR A 165 -5.78 7.02 -14.27
CA THR A 165 -6.19 7.05 -15.68
C THR A 165 -5.12 6.58 -16.66
N GLY A 166 -3.82 6.64 -16.29
CA GLY A 166 -2.74 6.44 -17.28
C GLY A 166 -2.91 7.36 -18.50
N ASP A 167 -3.91 8.25 -18.45
CA ASP A 167 -4.25 9.13 -19.54
C ASP A 167 -3.19 10.23 -19.66
N ARG A 168 -2.69 10.40 -20.87
CA ARG A 168 -1.72 11.44 -21.22
C ARG A 168 -2.23 12.85 -20.91
N SER A 169 -3.54 13.03 -20.78
CA SER A 169 -4.17 14.30 -20.41
C SER A 169 -4.04 14.64 -18.94
N ALA A 170 -4.02 13.64 -18.06
CA ALA A 170 -3.90 13.80 -16.59
C ALA A 170 -2.45 13.92 -16.11
N LYS A 171 -1.56 14.42 -16.95
CA LYS A 171 -0.13 14.56 -16.62
C LYS A 171 0.13 15.57 -15.52
N ILE A 172 0.99 15.21 -14.58
CA ILE A 172 1.56 16.16 -13.61
C ILE A 172 2.81 16.85 -14.18
N ARG A 173 3.59 16.12 -15.01
CA ARG A 173 4.87 16.62 -15.53
C ARG A 173 5.09 16.18 -16.98
N THR A 174 5.77 17.03 -17.74
CA THR A 174 6.17 16.72 -19.13
C THR A 174 7.68 16.85 -19.29
N TYR A 175 8.27 15.82 -19.87
CA TYR A 175 9.68 15.75 -20.26
C TYR A 175 9.77 15.90 -21.78
N ASN A 176 10.25 17.03 -22.25
CA ASN A 176 10.39 17.32 -23.67
C ASN A 176 11.87 17.21 -24.09
N PHE A 177 12.22 16.08 -24.69
CA PHE A 177 13.59 15.80 -25.09
C PHE A 177 14.10 16.71 -26.21
N PRO A 178 13.33 16.98 -27.29
CA PRO A 178 13.77 17.90 -28.34
C PRO A 178 14.10 19.32 -27.83
N GLN A 179 13.36 19.79 -26.81
CA GLN A 179 13.56 21.13 -26.24
C GLN A 179 14.45 21.12 -24.98
N GLY A 180 14.89 19.95 -24.53
CA GLY A 180 15.72 19.83 -23.34
C GLY A 180 15.08 20.35 -22.06
N ARG A 181 13.75 20.33 -21.96
CA ARG A 181 13.03 20.93 -20.83
C ARG A 181 12.12 19.93 -20.08
N VAL A 182 11.95 20.22 -18.81
CA VAL A 182 10.98 19.55 -17.92
C VAL A 182 10.02 20.62 -17.37
N THR A 183 8.72 20.36 -17.47
CA THR A 183 7.68 21.26 -16.96
C THR A 183 6.77 20.53 -15.99
N ASP A 184 6.63 21.04 -14.77
CA ASP A 184 5.61 20.59 -13.83
C ASP A 184 4.35 21.45 -14.00
N HIS A 185 3.26 20.79 -14.38
CA HIS A 185 2.02 21.48 -14.72
C HIS A 185 1.21 21.91 -13.50
N ARG A 186 1.49 21.37 -12.32
CA ARG A 186 0.79 21.73 -11.07
C ARG A 186 1.08 23.16 -10.66
N ILE A 187 2.31 23.62 -10.90
CA ILE A 187 2.79 24.95 -10.50
C ILE A 187 3.35 25.78 -11.68
N GLY A 188 3.34 25.23 -12.90
CA GLY A 188 3.89 25.89 -14.08
C GLY A 188 5.42 26.05 -14.06
N PHE A 189 6.12 25.33 -13.17
CA PHE A 189 7.57 25.40 -13.09
C PHE A 189 8.24 24.67 -14.25
N THR A 190 9.20 25.34 -14.90
CA THR A 190 9.94 24.79 -16.03
C THR A 190 11.44 24.92 -15.82
N THR A 191 12.18 23.83 -16.06
CA THR A 191 13.63 23.82 -16.15
C THR A 191 14.08 23.41 -17.54
N HIS A 192 15.14 24.03 -18.04
CA HIS A 192 15.76 23.72 -19.33
C HIS A 192 16.97 22.79 -19.22
N ASP A 193 17.16 22.18 -18.06
CA ASP A 193 18.19 21.18 -17.79
C ASP A 193 17.54 19.79 -17.64
N LEU A 194 17.02 19.26 -18.75
CA LEU A 194 16.43 17.92 -18.77
C LEU A 194 17.43 16.85 -18.32
N GLN A 195 18.68 16.94 -18.78
CA GLN A 195 19.68 15.92 -18.48
C GLN A 195 20.09 15.95 -17.01
N GLY A 196 20.31 17.14 -16.43
CA GLY A 196 20.57 17.29 -15.00
C GLY A 196 19.40 16.80 -14.16
N PHE A 197 18.18 17.08 -14.59
CA PHE A 197 16.96 16.60 -13.92
C PHE A 197 16.87 15.07 -13.90
N LEU A 198 17.13 14.41 -15.04
CA LEU A 198 17.14 12.94 -15.13
C LEU A 198 18.30 12.32 -14.32
N ASN A 199 19.39 13.04 -14.13
CA ASN A 199 20.52 12.63 -13.30
C ASN A 199 20.32 12.92 -11.79
N GLY A 200 19.14 13.38 -11.39
CA GLY A 200 18.78 13.57 -9.99
C GLY A 200 18.76 15.02 -9.48
N ASN A 201 19.01 16.01 -10.32
CA ASN A 201 18.88 17.42 -9.93
C ASN A 201 17.40 17.85 -9.91
N ILE A 202 16.62 17.20 -9.04
CA ILE A 202 15.17 17.42 -8.90
C ILE A 202 14.83 18.43 -7.78
N GLN A 203 15.80 18.75 -6.92
CA GLN A 203 15.58 19.55 -5.71
C GLN A 203 14.91 20.91 -5.97
N PRO A 204 15.30 21.70 -6.98
CA PRO A 204 14.67 22.99 -7.24
C PRO A 204 13.16 22.88 -7.52
N MET A 205 12.74 21.81 -8.19
CA MET A 205 11.33 21.54 -8.46
C MET A 205 10.58 21.09 -7.21
N ILE A 206 11.20 20.24 -6.39
CA ILE A 206 10.64 19.81 -5.10
C ILE A 206 10.44 21.01 -4.16
N ASP A 207 11.41 21.91 -4.09
CA ASP A 207 11.32 23.12 -3.28
C ASP A 207 10.18 24.03 -3.73
N ALA A 208 10.01 24.22 -5.03
CA ALA A 208 8.90 25.00 -5.60
C ALA A 208 7.55 24.36 -5.30
N LEU A 209 7.43 23.03 -5.40
CA LEU A 209 6.21 22.28 -5.05
C LEU A 209 5.88 22.36 -3.57
N THR A 210 6.90 22.28 -2.71
CA THR A 210 6.74 22.41 -1.26
C THR A 210 6.25 23.81 -0.86
N VAL A 211 6.78 24.85 -1.47
CA VAL A 211 6.32 26.22 -1.25
C VAL A 211 4.87 26.39 -1.69
N ALA A 212 4.50 25.84 -2.83
CA ALA A 212 3.13 25.90 -3.34
C ALA A 212 2.14 25.16 -2.41
N GLU A 213 2.49 23.95 -1.96
CA GLU A 213 1.67 23.17 -1.01
C GLU A 213 1.49 23.91 0.31
N ASN A 214 2.56 24.51 0.85
CA ASN A 214 2.48 25.25 2.09
C ASN A 214 1.61 26.51 1.97
N ALA A 215 1.69 27.20 0.83
CA ALA A 215 0.85 28.36 0.56
C ALA A 215 -0.65 27.97 0.45
N GLU A 216 -0.96 26.81 -0.11
CA GLU A 216 -2.32 26.29 -0.21
C GLU A 216 -2.87 25.91 1.17
N LYS A 217 -2.10 25.19 1.99
CA LYS A 217 -2.48 24.83 3.37
C LYS A 217 -2.71 26.06 4.26
N LEU A 218 -1.92 27.12 4.10
CA LEU A 218 -2.13 28.36 4.84
C LEU A 218 -3.47 29.02 4.47
N LYS A 219 -3.83 29.05 3.18
CA LYS A 219 -5.12 29.55 2.74
C LYS A 219 -6.32 28.75 3.27
N GLU A 220 -6.15 27.41 3.35
CA GLU A 220 -7.19 26.54 3.92
C GLU A 220 -7.34 26.71 5.43
N SER A 221 -6.29 27.10 6.14
CA SER A 221 -6.33 27.33 7.59
C SER A 221 -6.88 28.69 7.98
N GLU A 222 -7.02 29.63 7.05
CA GLU A 222 -7.58 30.97 7.25
C GLU A 222 -9.09 31.04 6.93
N LEU A 223 -9.69 29.95 6.42
CA LEU A 223 -11.13 29.79 6.16
C LEU A 223 -11.84 29.00 7.26
#